data_3b46659cf4b6d45a6318a0f5fc82cf9f
#
_entry.id   3b46659cf4b6d45a6318a0f5fc82cf9f
#
_cell.length_a   1.000
_cell.length_b   1.000
_cell.length_c   1.000
_cell.angle_alpha   90.00
_cell.angle_beta   90.00
_cell.angle_gamma   90.00
#
_symmetry.space_group_name_H-M   'P 1'
#
loop_
_entity.id
_entity.type
_entity.pdbx_description
1 polymer ?
#
loop_
_entity_poly.entity_id
_entity_poly.type
_entity_poly.pdbx_seq_one_letter_code
_entity_poly.pdbx_strand_id
1 'polypeptide(L)'
;MKNVAIRSGLIVLASSGAVFCSVASAESPPVAPTPASLSFGVLVGRWARTEGPYIININSVDVNGKLDASYANPKPLPFHTADVIRDGNGLKLVFELRAAGYGGSTYTLNYDAASDSLRGVYDQVVVKQKFDVVFNRTK
;
A
#
# COMPACT_ATOMS: atom_id res chain seq x y z
N MET A 1 25.50 90.20 2.58
CA MET A 1 25.15 89.76 2.12
C MET A 1 25.36 88.67 1.91
N LYS A 2 25.13 87.75 2.18
CA LYS A 2 25.17 86.92 2.09
C LYS A 2 24.89 85.86 1.83
N ASN A 3 24.63 85.08 1.72
CA ASN A 3 24.40 84.26 1.21
C ASN A 3 24.77 83.18 1.43
N VAL A 4 24.38 82.52 1.78
CA VAL A 4 24.36 81.50 2.09
C VAL A 4 24.07 80.47 1.37
N ALA A 5 24.68 79.84 1.07
CA ALA A 5 24.53 78.84 0.36
C ALA A 5 24.40 77.68 1.10
N ILE A 6 23.50 77.31 1.13
CA ILE A 6 23.31 76.27 1.69
C ILE A 6 23.30 75.19 0.93
N ARG A 7 23.93 74.47 1.07
CA ARG A 7 23.99 73.43 0.42
C ARG A 7 23.53 72.45 1.14
N SER A 8 22.68 72.16 1.09
CA SER A 8 22.09 70.98 1.35
C SER A 8 22.80 69.92 0.88
N GLY A 9 23.31 69.41 1.69
CA GLY A 9 23.84 68.15 1.37
C GLY A 9 22.79 67.23 1.10
N LEU A 10 22.83 66.86 0.00
CA LEU A 10 22.04 65.90 -0.35
C LEU A 10 22.52 64.69 0.11
N ILE A 11 21.84 64.19 0.91
CA ILE A 11 22.09 62.92 1.27
C ILE A 11 21.44 62.04 0.41
N VAL A 12 22.12 61.61 -0.33
CA VAL A 12 21.67 60.54 -0.97
C VAL A 12 21.82 59.39 -0.10
N LEU A 13 20.84 59.16 0.48
CA LEU A 13 20.73 57.89 0.91
C LEU A 13 20.62 57.00 -0.19
N ALA A 14 21.59 56.54 -0.53
CA ALA A 14 21.54 55.30 -1.19
C ALA A 14 20.95 54.34 -0.24
N SER A 15 19.78 54.28 -0.25
CA SER A 15 19.24 53.10 0.26
C SER A 15 19.74 52.04 -0.62
N SER A 16 20.69 51.46 -0.23
CA SER A 16 20.91 50.19 -0.68
C SER A 16 19.70 49.45 -0.29
N GLY A 17 18.93 49.34 -1.16
CA GLY A 17 17.96 48.33 -1.07
C GLY A 17 18.72 47.07 -0.91
N ALA A 18 18.76 46.67 0.23
CA ALA A 18 19.07 45.34 0.44
C ALA A 18 18.04 44.57 -0.32
N VAL A 19 18.39 44.25 -1.41
CA VAL A 19 17.66 43.27 -2.08
C VAL A 19 17.84 42.05 -1.29
N PHE A 20 16.96 41.91 -0.46
CA PHE A 20 16.82 40.64 0.01
C PHE A 20 16.22 39.87 -1.08
N CYS A 21 17.04 39.39 -1.83
CA CYS A 21 16.72 38.17 -2.36
C CYS A 21 16.43 37.27 -1.20
N SER A 22 15.35 37.47 -0.65
CA SER A 22 14.83 36.34 -0.03
C SER A 22 14.73 35.34 -1.12
N VAL A 23 15.70 34.65 -1.21
CA VAL A 23 15.60 33.42 -1.78
C VAL A 23 14.54 32.80 -0.98
N ALA A 24 13.41 33.01 -1.38
CA ALA A 24 12.44 32.07 -1.02
C ALA A 24 13.06 30.78 -1.42
N SER A 25 13.72 30.19 -0.51
CA SER A 25 14.10 28.87 -0.70
C SER A 25 12.84 28.21 -1.19
N ALA A 26 12.91 27.83 -2.36
CA ALA A 26 11.82 27.08 -2.88
C ALA A 26 11.76 25.83 -2.06
N GLU A 27 11.17 25.97 -0.94
CA GLU A 27 10.67 24.83 -0.29
C GLU A 27 9.63 24.32 -1.22
N SER A 28 10.00 23.31 -1.91
CA SER A 28 9.03 22.50 -2.57
C SER A 28 7.91 22.26 -1.58
N PRO A 29 6.68 22.58 -1.92
CA PRO A 29 5.60 22.27 -1.02
C PRO A 29 5.78 20.85 -0.58
N PRO A 30 5.61 20.52 0.69
CA PRO A 30 5.76 19.16 1.13
C PRO A 30 4.88 18.35 0.24
N VAL A 31 5.49 17.51 -0.57
CA VAL A 31 4.78 16.53 -1.34
C VAL A 31 4.00 15.78 -0.29
N ALA A 32 2.69 15.90 -0.34
CA ALA A 32 1.87 15.05 0.48
C ALA A 32 2.42 13.65 0.32
N PRO A 33 2.74 12.94 1.39
CA PRO A 33 3.33 11.64 1.24
C PRO A 33 2.45 10.86 0.31
N THR A 34 2.96 10.58 -0.86
CA THR A 34 2.37 9.60 -1.74
C THR A 34 2.14 8.39 -0.85
N PRO A 35 0.92 7.92 -0.69
CA PRO A 35 0.72 6.74 0.11
C PRO A 35 1.72 5.72 -0.37
N ALA A 36 2.65 5.38 0.49
CA ALA A 36 3.70 4.45 0.14
C ALA A 36 2.99 3.21 -0.36
N SER A 37 3.21 2.88 -1.62
CA SER A 37 2.62 1.69 -2.19
C SER A 37 3.01 0.53 -1.31
N LEU A 38 2.02 -0.20 -0.82
CA LEU A 38 2.26 -1.33 0.06
C LEU A 38 3.23 -2.31 -0.59
N SER A 39 4.24 -2.70 0.15
CA SER A 39 5.15 -3.74 -0.29
C SER A 39 4.42 -5.08 -0.30
N PHE A 40 4.70 -5.93 -1.27
CA PHE A 40 4.17 -7.30 -1.27
C PHE A 40 4.58 -8.08 -0.03
N GLY A 41 5.72 -7.75 0.55
CA GLY A 41 6.22 -8.40 1.76
C GLY A 41 5.29 -8.33 2.97
N VAL A 42 4.37 -7.37 3.00
CA VAL A 42 3.39 -7.30 4.11
C VAL A 42 2.47 -8.50 4.13
N LEU A 43 2.36 -9.23 3.04
CA LEU A 43 1.47 -10.38 2.92
C LEU A 43 2.09 -11.66 3.48
N VAL A 44 3.40 -11.70 3.66
CA VAL A 44 4.09 -12.89 4.17
C VAL A 44 3.62 -13.16 5.59
N GLY A 45 3.22 -14.40 5.84
CA GLY A 45 2.77 -14.83 7.14
C GLY A 45 1.67 -15.87 7.07
N ARG A 46 1.10 -16.13 8.22
CA ARG A 46 0.01 -17.09 8.37
C ARG A 46 -1.30 -16.37 8.60
N TRP A 47 -2.29 -16.75 7.82
CA TRP A 47 -3.60 -16.12 7.83
C TRP A 47 -4.67 -17.16 8.16
N ALA A 48 -5.42 -16.94 9.22
CA ALA A 48 -6.48 -17.84 9.64
C ALA A 48 -7.84 -17.24 9.34
N ARG A 49 -8.71 -18.03 8.74
CA ARG A 49 -10.09 -17.61 8.51
C ARG A 49 -10.81 -17.45 9.84
N THR A 50 -11.66 -16.44 9.93
CA THR A 50 -12.44 -16.18 11.15
C THR A 50 -13.45 -17.29 11.44
N GLU A 51 -13.85 -18.01 10.40
CA GLU A 51 -14.80 -19.11 10.52
C GLU A 51 -14.15 -20.40 10.03
N GLY A 52 -13.98 -21.35 10.92
CA GLY A 52 -13.48 -22.67 10.60
C GLY A 52 -11.95 -22.81 10.62
N PRO A 53 -11.44 -23.99 10.29
CA PRO A 53 -10.02 -24.32 10.44
C PRO A 53 -9.18 -23.97 9.21
N TYR A 54 -9.63 -23.04 8.40
CA TYR A 54 -8.99 -22.72 7.13
C TYR A 54 -7.82 -21.76 7.33
N ILE A 55 -6.67 -22.11 6.79
CA ILE A 55 -5.44 -21.31 6.94
C ILE A 55 -4.80 -21.14 5.58
N ILE A 56 -4.32 -19.93 5.32
CA ILE A 56 -3.46 -19.60 4.20
C ILE A 56 -2.10 -19.24 4.75
N ASN A 57 -1.06 -19.96 4.31
CA ASN A 57 0.31 -19.63 4.64
C ASN A 57 0.95 -19.01 3.42
N ILE A 58 1.49 -17.81 3.56
CA ILE A 58 2.25 -17.14 2.50
C ILE A 58 3.70 -17.09 2.96
N ASN A 59 4.55 -17.84 2.27
CA ASN A 59 5.96 -17.96 2.63
C ASN A 59 6.79 -16.85 2.02
N SER A 60 6.50 -16.50 0.78
CA SER A 60 7.20 -15.44 0.07
C SER A 60 6.37 -14.90 -1.08
N VAL A 61 6.75 -13.73 -1.58
CA VAL A 61 6.17 -13.10 -2.74
C VAL A 61 7.29 -12.60 -3.62
N ASP A 62 7.28 -12.91 -4.90
CA ASP A 62 8.29 -12.42 -5.81
C ASP A 62 7.95 -11.02 -6.36
N VAL A 63 8.85 -10.44 -7.11
CA VAL A 63 8.68 -9.09 -7.65
C VAL A 63 7.55 -8.99 -8.67
N ASN A 64 7.13 -10.11 -9.23
CA ASN A 64 6.04 -10.18 -10.21
C ASN A 64 4.69 -10.42 -9.57
N GLY A 65 4.66 -10.59 -8.26
CA GLY A 65 3.42 -10.87 -7.53
C GLY A 65 3.06 -12.34 -7.44
N LYS A 66 3.97 -13.25 -7.76
CA LYS A 66 3.75 -14.67 -7.52
C LYS A 66 3.93 -14.96 -6.05
N LEU A 67 2.95 -15.65 -5.49
CA LEU A 67 2.96 -16.06 -4.09
C LEU A 67 3.41 -17.51 -3.96
N ASP A 68 4.38 -17.73 -3.08
CA ASP A 68 4.65 -19.07 -2.57
C ASP A 68 3.75 -19.26 -1.36
N ALA A 69 2.62 -19.92 -1.57
CA ALA A 69 1.58 -20.06 -0.57
C ALA A 69 0.97 -21.43 -0.57
N SER A 70 0.42 -21.81 0.57
CA SER A 70 -0.30 -23.05 0.74
C SER A 70 -1.59 -22.82 1.52
N TYR A 71 -2.55 -23.69 1.28
CA TYR A 71 -3.82 -23.72 1.96
C TYR A 71 -3.89 -24.91 2.90
N ALA A 72 -4.48 -24.77 4.06
CA ALA A 72 -4.67 -25.88 4.99
C ALA A 72 -6.12 -25.96 5.47
N ASN A 73 -6.65 -27.20 5.46
CA ASN A 73 -8.00 -27.53 5.92
C ASN A 73 -8.11 -28.98 6.37
N PRO A 74 -7.66 -29.37 7.53
CA PRO A 74 -6.49 -28.90 8.26
C PRO A 74 -5.17 -29.36 7.61
N LYS A 75 -5.24 -30.28 6.64
CA LYS A 75 -4.06 -30.77 5.94
C LYS A 75 -3.60 -29.75 4.89
N PRO A 76 -2.30 -29.55 4.74
CA PRO A 76 -1.80 -28.62 3.73
C PRO A 76 -2.16 -29.07 2.31
N LEU A 77 -2.59 -28.14 1.50
CA LEU A 77 -2.86 -28.31 0.07
C LEU A 77 -2.17 -27.20 -0.70
N PRO A 78 -1.50 -27.52 -1.81
CA PRO A 78 -0.92 -26.48 -2.64
C PRO A 78 -2.00 -25.72 -3.39
N PHE A 79 -1.81 -24.43 -3.55
CA PHE A 79 -2.61 -23.68 -4.52
C PHE A 79 -2.17 -24.02 -5.94
N HIS A 80 -3.13 -24.08 -6.83
CA HIS A 80 -2.83 -24.20 -8.25
C HIS A 80 -2.24 -22.92 -8.80
N THR A 81 -2.83 -21.78 -8.44
CA THR A 81 -2.28 -20.46 -8.67
C THR A 81 -2.38 -19.61 -7.42
N ALA A 82 -1.42 -18.73 -7.22
CA ALA A 82 -1.41 -17.79 -6.12
C ALA A 82 -0.68 -16.53 -6.59
N ASP A 83 -1.45 -15.47 -6.77
CA ASP A 83 -0.93 -14.21 -7.30
C ASP A 83 -1.43 -13.03 -6.50
N VAL A 84 -0.61 -11.99 -6.42
CA VAL A 84 -1.03 -10.70 -5.91
C VAL A 84 -0.83 -9.64 -6.98
N ILE A 85 -1.79 -8.75 -7.10
CA ILE A 85 -1.71 -7.61 -7.99
C ILE A 85 -1.97 -6.33 -7.21
N ARG A 86 -1.45 -5.24 -7.72
CA ARG A 86 -1.78 -3.92 -7.18
C ARG A 86 -3.13 -3.50 -7.72
N ASP A 87 -4.00 -3.10 -6.81
CA ASP A 87 -5.33 -2.61 -7.14
C ASP A 87 -5.49 -1.23 -6.50
N GLY A 88 -5.25 -0.19 -7.29
CA GLY A 88 -5.17 1.16 -6.77
C GLY A 88 -4.06 1.29 -5.74
N ASN A 89 -4.41 1.71 -4.52
CA ASN A 89 -3.47 1.81 -3.40
C ASN A 89 -3.38 0.51 -2.58
N GLY A 90 -4.16 -0.50 -2.96
CA GLY A 90 -4.25 -1.75 -2.22
C GLY A 90 -3.58 -2.93 -2.92
N LEU A 91 -3.71 -4.07 -2.30
CA LEU A 91 -3.23 -5.35 -2.82
C LEU A 91 -4.39 -6.31 -2.92
N LYS A 92 -4.52 -6.94 -4.08
CA LYS A 92 -5.54 -7.94 -4.35
C LYS A 92 -4.87 -9.27 -4.58
N LEU A 93 -5.29 -10.27 -3.84
CA LEU A 93 -4.75 -11.62 -3.92
C LEU A 93 -5.77 -12.53 -4.59
N VAL A 94 -5.28 -13.40 -5.46
CA VAL A 94 -6.11 -14.40 -6.14
C VAL A 94 -5.45 -15.75 -5.94
N PHE A 95 -6.22 -16.68 -5.40
CA PHE A 95 -5.78 -18.07 -5.18
C PHE A 95 -6.74 -19.01 -5.85
N GLU A 96 -6.23 -20.03 -6.48
CA GLU A 96 -7.06 -21.08 -7.09
C GLU A 96 -6.69 -22.44 -6.50
N LEU A 97 -7.70 -23.19 -6.09
CA LEU A 97 -7.58 -24.56 -5.60
C LEU A 97 -8.13 -25.53 -6.61
N ARG A 98 -7.35 -26.54 -6.99
CA ARG A 98 -7.78 -27.61 -7.88
C ARG A 98 -7.68 -28.99 -7.26
N ALA A 99 -6.92 -29.13 -6.19
CA ALA A 99 -6.70 -30.40 -5.53
C ALA A 99 -7.87 -30.77 -4.60
N ALA A 100 -7.98 -32.04 -4.24
CA ALA A 100 -8.85 -32.54 -3.17
C ALA A 100 -10.33 -32.12 -3.27
N GLY A 101 -10.89 -32.13 -4.49
CA GLY A 101 -12.31 -31.87 -4.70
C GLY A 101 -12.72 -30.41 -4.73
N TYR A 102 -11.77 -29.48 -4.68
CA TYR A 102 -12.07 -28.05 -4.78
C TYR A 102 -12.40 -27.58 -6.20
N GLY A 103 -11.94 -28.31 -7.21
CA GLY A 103 -12.42 -28.18 -8.58
C GLY A 103 -12.31 -26.81 -9.24
N GLY A 104 -11.29 -26.02 -8.89
CA GLY A 104 -11.13 -24.68 -9.44
C GLY A 104 -11.73 -23.58 -8.57
N SER A 105 -12.01 -23.88 -7.31
CA SER A 105 -12.48 -22.88 -6.35
C SER A 105 -11.45 -21.78 -6.15
N THR A 106 -11.91 -20.53 -6.07
CA THR A 106 -11.03 -19.37 -6.01
C THR A 106 -11.29 -18.52 -4.79
N TYR A 107 -10.21 -17.95 -4.24
CA TYR A 107 -10.27 -16.88 -3.27
C TYR A 107 -9.85 -15.59 -3.96
N THR A 108 -10.67 -14.57 -3.86
CA THR A 108 -10.32 -13.22 -4.29
C THR A 108 -10.34 -12.33 -3.07
N LEU A 109 -9.18 -11.94 -2.59
CA LEU A 109 -9.01 -11.25 -1.32
C LEU A 109 -8.34 -9.91 -1.53
N ASN A 110 -8.70 -8.93 -0.71
CA ASN A 110 -8.03 -7.64 -0.65
C ASN A 110 -7.38 -7.50 0.73
N TYR A 111 -6.17 -6.97 0.74
CA TYR A 111 -5.47 -6.70 1.99
C TYR A 111 -5.98 -5.41 2.61
N ASP A 112 -6.43 -5.50 3.85
CA ASP A 112 -6.83 -4.35 4.65
C ASP A 112 -5.74 -4.04 5.66
N ALA A 113 -4.98 -2.98 5.41
CA ALA A 113 -3.86 -2.60 6.26
C ALA A 113 -4.32 -2.09 7.64
N ALA A 114 -5.50 -1.51 7.72
CA ALA A 114 -6.01 -0.95 8.95
C ALA A 114 -6.29 -2.04 10.00
N SER A 115 -6.76 -3.19 9.55
CA SER A 115 -7.09 -4.33 10.42
C SER A 115 -6.09 -5.48 10.30
N ASP A 116 -5.08 -5.37 9.42
CA ASP A 116 -4.14 -6.43 9.09
C ASP A 116 -4.86 -7.74 8.80
N SER A 117 -5.80 -7.66 7.87
CA SER A 117 -6.64 -8.79 7.46
C SER A 117 -6.75 -8.90 5.95
N LEU A 118 -7.11 -10.09 5.49
CA LEU A 118 -7.47 -10.35 4.10
C LEU A 118 -8.99 -10.52 4.05
N ARG A 119 -9.64 -9.74 3.20
CA ARG A 119 -11.09 -9.75 3.07
C ARG A 119 -11.51 -9.93 1.63
N GLY A 120 -12.50 -10.74 1.39
CA GLY A 120 -13.02 -10.92 0.05
C GLY A 120 -14.01 -12.04 -0.08
N VAL A 121 -13.95 -12.72 -1.20
CA VAL A 121 -14.92 -13.73 -1.57
C VAL A 121 -14.23 -15.06 -1.88
N TYR A 122 -14.80 -16.12 -1.36
CA TYR A 122 -14.49 -17.48 -1.73
C TYR A 122 -15.58 -17.97 -2.69
N ASP A 123 -15.18 -18.27 -3.92
CA ASP A 123 -16.07 -18.81 -4.94
C ASP A 123 -15.87 -20.30 -5.00
N GLN A 124 -16.80 -21.04 -4.46
CA GLN A 124 -16.79 -22.49 -4.47
C GLN A 124 -17.51 -23.01 -5.71
N VAL A 125 -16.75 -23.22 -6.75
CA VAL A 125 -17.27 -23.53 -8.09
C VAL A 125 -18.07 -24.83 -8.11
N VAL A 126 -17.63 -25.84 -7.34
CA VAL A 126 -18.26 -27.16 -7.34
C VAL A 126 -19.71 -27.10 -6.88
N VAL A 127 -20.00 -26.28 -5.87
CA VAL A 127 -21.36 -26.14 -5.34
C VAL A 127 -22.03 -24.86 -5.82
N LYS A 128 -21.36 -24.08 -6.67
CA LYS A 128 -21.85 -22.83 -7.25
C LYS A 128 -22.30 -21.82 -6.16
N GLN A 129 -21.50 -21.68 -5.13
CA GLN A 129 -21.76 -20.77 -4.01
C GLN A 129 -20.60 -19.84 -3.80
N LYS A 130 -20.91 -18.64 -3.34
CA LYS A 130 -19.93 -17.62 -2.97
C LYS A 130 -20.10 -17.25 -1.50
N PHE A 131 -18.98 -17.12 -0.82
CA PHE A 131 -18.95 -16.79 0.61
C PHE A 131 -18.05 -15.59 0.84
N ASP A 132 -18.53 -14.65 1.63
CA ASP A 132 -17.67 -13.59 2.13
C ASP A 132 -16.75 -14.18 3.19
N VAL A 133 -15.48 -13.89 3.08
CA VAL A 133 -14.46 -14.46 3.96
C VAL A 133 -13.53 -13.38 4.49
N VAL A 134 -13.06 -13.61 5.70
CA VAL A 134 -12.07 -12.77 6.36
C VAL A 134 -11.00 -13.67 6.95
N PHE A 135 -9.75 -13.35 6.67
CA PHE A 135 -8.60 -14.00 7.27
C PHE A 135 -7.84 -12.98 8.10
N ASN A 136 -7.55 -13.33 9.33
CA ASN A 136 -6.73 -12.51 10.22
C ASN A 136 -5.32 -13.09 10.32
N ARG A 137 -4.35 -12.20 10.43
CA ARG A 137 -2.98 -12.65 10.65
C ARG A 137 -2.88 -13.34 12.00
N THR A 138 -2.20 -14.47 12.01
CA THR A 138 -1.89 -15.19 13.25
C THR A 138 -0.40 -15.07 13.55
N LYS A 139 -0.09 -15.03 14.83
CA LYS A 139 1.30 -15.04 15.30
C LYS A 139 1.86 -16.46 15.31
#